data_4fc443eb5dc8b3398dd0d3bcfe7b214a
#
_entry.id   4fc443eb5dc8b3398dd0d3bcfe7b214a
#
_cell.length_a   1.000
_cell.length_b   1.000
_cell.length_c   1.000
_cell.angle_alpha   90.00
_cell.angle_beta   90.00
_cell.angle_gamma   90.00
#
_symmetry.space_group_name_H-M   'P 1'
#
loop_
_entity.id
_entity.type
_entity.pdbx_description
1 polymer ?
#
loop_
_entity_poly.entity_id
_entity_poly.type
_entity_poly.pdbx_seq_one_letter_code
_entity_poly.pdbx_strand_id
1 'polypeptide(L)'
;MGEVSALAVTGHPLQRAGAWAVAALAGRDDPGRVSEADLEAVSAVVVADVVAAATAPKDTSRYDWWKVLFALYPNSKATHSKRTFDPAALRPDIENLFAQDRPEDGRTLPCTFCSAKATVVWAKSNLPLFDTSKALNALPPGIAGWPVCRGCRIAMWALPYGAWVTAGSATVLSCESETAQRDFARRNVRRARRVMHAGFTGMPATARPETVVLAALRDATEGLCATTLWTFKNDNQDPWLRVTRTRRAVPAFLATVDGNAPLRRGWHLLRRSLTRYDAQGRTVAGGAGEAARLLFEAEDGRSRPLLGQLHRLLADTDDAWSVGDREALARLAFTYAEEVFGMETDLEPVATLIADWIEQGTSPRGRLAEYRNAALNDYKLGTLLIQAYTRLQLDGSKTPLAGPELWKPLIRRQSRAWEQRMLLFAQVSVLLQQRGVPIGAKEADPQQEREIEALAERPAFAGDGEDEYDDYEMGQA
;
A
#
# COMPACT_ATOMS: atom_id res chain seq x y z
N MET A 1 -40.28 -13.52 9.83
CA MET A 1 -39.97 -13.07 8.48
C MET A 1 -38.83 -12.09 8.65
N GLY A 2 -37.59 -12.46 8.24
CA GLY A 2 -36.46 -11.53 8.29
C GLY A 2 -36.74 -10.35 7.34
N GLU A 3 -36.50 -9.13 7.81
CA GLU A 3 -36.55 -7.94 6.96
C GLU A 3 -35.59 -8.14 5.79
N VAL A 4 -36.09 -8.01 4.58
CA VAL A 4 -35.27 -8.08 3.37
C VAL A 4 -34.36 -6.82 3.38
N SER A 5 -33.07 -7.02 3.33
CA SER A 5 -32.10 -5.88 3.27
C SER A 5 -32.44 -4.98 2.08
N ALA A 6 -32.54 -3.70 2.32
CA ALA A 6 -32.73 -2.68 1.29
C ALA A 6 -31.43 -2.33 0.54
N LEU A 7 -30.28 -2.83 1.01
CA LEU A 7 -28.94 -2.54 0.47
C LEU A 7 -28.15 -3.83 0.26
N ALA A 8 -27.68 -4.05 -0.97
CA ALA A 8 -26.79 -5.14 -1.30
C ALA A 8 -25.31 -4.71 -1.20
N VAL A 9 -24.45 -5.63 -0.78
CA VAL A 9 -22.99 -5.52 -0.90
C VAL A 9 -22.57 -6.28 -2.15
N THR A 10 -21.78 -5.63 -3.03
CA THR A 10 -21.37 -6.24 -4.29
C THR A 10 -19.86 -6.37 -4.40
N GLY A 11 -19.39 -7.06 -5.44
CA GLY A 11 -17.94 -7.14 -5.75
C GLY A 11 -17.34 -5.84 -6.30
N HIS A 12 -18.17 -4.85 -6.67
CA HIS A 12 -17.67 -3.59 -7.23
C HIS A 12 -17.07 -2.71 -6.13
N PRO A 13 -15.76 -2.33 -6.19
CA PRO A 13 -15.06 -1.68 -5.07
C PRO A 13 -15.75 -0.40 -4.58
N LEU A 14 -16.23 0.44 -5.51
CA LEU A 14 -16.84 1.73 -5.15
C LEU A 14 -18.23 1.55 -4.52
N GLN A 15 -19.06 0.64 -5.08
CA GLN A 15 -20.37 0.34 -4.53
C GLN A 15 -20.22 -0.31 -3.14
N ARG A 16 -19.28 -1.25 -3.00
CA ARG A 16 -19.00 -1.92 -1.72
C ARG A 16 -18.58 -0.91 -0.64
N ALA A 17 -17.64 -0.02 -0.96
CA ALA A 17 -17.20 1.02 -0.02
C ALA A 17 -18.36 1.97 0.35
N GLY A 18 -19.20 2.33 -0.60
CA GLY A 18 -20.39 3.13 -0.35
C GLY A 18 -21.44 2.40 0.49
N ALA A 19 -21.66 1.10 0.28
CA ALA A 19 -22.57 0.29 1.10
C ALA A 19 -22.12 0.26 2.57
N TRP A 20 -20.83 0.04 2.84
CA TRP A 20 -20.28 0.12 4.19
C TRP A 20 -20.38 1.55 4.79
N ALA A 21 -20.27 2.58 3.95
CA ALA A 21 -20.48 3.96 4.40
C ALA A 21 -21.96 4.18 4.80
N VAL A 22 -22.91 3.68 4.04
CA VAL A 22 -24.36 3.74 4.39
C VAL A 22 -24.60 3.05 5.72
N ALA A 23 -24.10 1.82 5.90
CA ALA A 23 -24.25 1.09 7.17
C ALA A 23 -23.66 1.92 8.35
N ALA A 24 -22.45 2.47 8.19
CA ALA A 24 -21.80 3.28 9.21
C ALA A 24 -22.56 4.58 9.53
N LEU A 25 -23.14 5.24 8.52
CA LEU A 25 -23.98 6.44 8.69
C LEU A 25 -25.31 6.12 9.38
N ALA A 26 -25.89 4.96 9.10
CA ALA A 26 -27.12 4.45 9.73
C ALA A 26 -26.87 3.84 11.14
N GLY A 27 -25.62 3.79 11.61
CA GLY A 27 -25.28 3.13 12.87
C GLY A 27 -25.45 1.62 12.86
N ARG A 28 -25.40 0.99 11.68
CA ARG A 28 -25.46 -0.47 11.50
C ARG A 28 -24.07 -1.08 11.41
N ASP A 29 -23.94 -2.32 11.87
CA ASP A 29 -22.69 -3.09 11.82
C ASP A 29 -22.46 -3.78 10.47
N ASP A 30 -23.55 -3.96 9.71
CA ASP A 30 -23.59 -4.74 8.47
C ASP A 30 -24.51 -4.04 7.47
N PRO A 31 -24.08 -3.82 6.22
CA PRO A 31 -24.96 -3.32 5.16
C PRO A 31 -26.21 -4.18 4.92
N GLY A 32 -26.12 -5.51 5.14
CA GLY A 32 -27.24 -6.43 5.05
C GLY A 32 -28.37 -6.18 6.08
N ARG A 33 -28.13 -5.34 7.09
CA ARG A 33 -29.11 -4.92 8.11
C ARG A 33 -29.67 -3.52 7.87
N VAL A 34 -29.33 -2.90 6.75
CA VAL A 34 -29.85 -1.58 6.39
C VAL A 34 -31.29 -1.71 5.88
N SER A 35 -32.22 -1.05 6.56
CA SER A 35 -33.63 -1.00 6.19
C SER A 35 -33.93 0.13 5.21
N GLU A 36 -35.13 0.17 4.63
CA GLU A 36 -35.60 1.29 3.80
C GLU A 36 -35.66 2.60 4.60
N ALA A 37 -36.03 2.55 5.89
CA ALA A 37 -36.02 3.71 6.77
C ALA A 37 -34.59 4.24 7.00
N ASP A 38 -33.60 3.34 7.14
CA ASP A 38 -32.19 3.72 7.22
C ASP A 38 -31.73 4.38 5.92
N LEU A 39 -32.09 3.83 4.76
CA LEU A 39 -31.77 4.43 3.45
C LEU A 39 -32.37 5.83 3.31
N GLU A 40 -33.61 6.02 3.75
CA GLU A 40 -34.25 7.34 3.74
C GLU A 40 -33.49 8.33 4.62
N ALA A 41 -33.17 7.94 5.86
CA ALA A 41 -32.41 8.79 6.78
C ALA A 41 -31.01 9.15 6.24
N VAL A 42 -30.29 8.17 5.68
CA VAL A 42 -28.97 8.38 5.10
C VAL A 42 -29.05 9.27 3.86
N SER A 43 -30.04 9.07 2.98
CA SER A 43 -30.20 9.91 1.80
C SER A 43 -30.46 11.38 2.18
N ALA A 44 -31.30 11.63 3.21
CA ALA A 44 -31.55 12.98 3.73
C ALA A 44 -30.27 13.65 4.26
N VAL A 45 -29.41 12.89 4.97
CA VAL A 45 -28.10 13.37 5.44
C VAL A 45 -27.19 13.73 4.26
N VAL A 46 -27.08 12.83 3.26
CA VAL A 46 -26.26 13.05 2.07
C VAL A 46 -26.74 14.28 1.30
N VAL A 47 -28.05 14.42 1.08
CA VAL A 47 -28.66 15.61 0.43
C VAL A 47 -28.27 16.90 1.17
N ALA A 48 -28.46 16.92 2.50
CA ALA A 48 -28.15 18.09 3.31
C ALA A 48 -26.67 18.50 3.21
N ASP A 49 -25.76 17.52 3.34
CA ASP A 49 -24.31 17.76 3.29
C ASP A 49 -23.85 18.20 1.89
N VAL A 50 -24.40 17.59 0.81
CA VAL A 50 -24.09 17.94 -0.58
C VAL A 50 -24.56 19.36 -0.90
N VAL A 51 -25.79 19.71 -0.55
CA VAL A 51 -26.33 21.07 -0.77
C VAL A 51 -25.51 22.10 0.00
N ALA A 52 -25.23 21.83 1.28
CA ALA A 52 -24.44 22.71 2.12
C ALA A 52 -23.01 22.92 1.57
N ALA A 53 -22.38 21.89 1.03
CA ALA A 53 -21.05 21.98 0.45
C ALA A 53 -21.06 22.71 -0.90
N ALA A 54 -22.05 22.43 -1.76
CA ALA A 54 -22.14 23.01 -3.10
C ALA A 54 -22.43 24.52 -3.08
N THR A 55 -23.09 25.00 -2.02
CA THR A 55 -23.43 26.42 -1.85
C THR A 55 -22.50 27.17 -0.88
N ALA A 56 -21.50 26.47 -0.32
CA ALA A 56 -20.58 27.04 0.67
C ALA A 56 -19.62 28.08 0.04
N PRO A 57 -19.31 29.18 0.78
CA PRO A 57 -18.23 30.09 0.42
C PRO A 57 -16.87 29.38 0.39
N LYS A 58 -15.95 29.85 -0.48
CA LYS A 58 -14.66 29.20 -0.74
C LYS A 58 -13.69 29.14 0.44
N ASP A 59 -13.86 30.00 1.40
CA ASP A 59 -13.05 30.16 2.61
C ASP A 59 -13.53 29.32 3.81
N THR A 60 -14.58 28.51 3.61
CA THR A 60 -15.17 27.69 4.68
C THR A 60 -14.73 26.23 4.62
N SER A 61 -14.76 25.52 5.76
CA SER A 61 -14.51 24.08 5.84
C SER A 61 -15.49 23.23 5.01
N ARG A 62 -16.72 23.70 4.84
CA ARG A 62 -17.72 23.05 3.99
C ARG A 62 -17.33 23.08 2.52
N TYR A 63 -16.58 24.09 2.06
CA TYR A 63 -16.06 24.13 0.71
C TYR A 63 -14.96 23.07 0.50
N ASP A 64 -14.23 22.68 1.53
CA ASP A 64 -13.32 21.53 1.45
C ASP A 64 -14.08 20.22 1.16
N TRP A 65 -15.29 20.05 1.71
CA TRP A 65 -16.15 18.94 1.33
C TRP A 65 -16.64 19.03 -0.13
N TRP A 66 -16.93 20.23 -0.61
CA TRP A 66 -17.21 20.41 -2.04
C TRP A 66 -16.03 19.98 -2.93
N LYS A 67 -14.78 20.24 -2.56
CA LYS A 67 -13.59 19.75 -3.29
C LYS A 67 -13.57 18.22 -3.37
N VAL A 68 -13.96 17.54 -2.29
CA VAL A 68 -14.12 16.08 -2.28
C VAL A 68 -15.18 15.64 -3.28
N LEU A 69 -16.36 16.24 -3.25
CA LEU A 69 -17.44 15.93 -4.19
C LEU A 69 -17.01 16.20 -5.64
N PHE A 70 -16.31 17.30 -5.89
CA PHE A 70 -15.78 17.63 -7.21
C PHE A 70 -14.76 16.59 -7.70
N ALA A 71 -13.88 16.11 -6.83
CA ALA A 71 -12.90 15.09 -7.18
C ALA A 71 -13.53 13.73 -7.57
N LEU A 72 -14.76 13.45 -7.11
CA LEU A 72 -15.47 12.21 -7.42
C LEU A 72 -16.54 12.38 -8.50
N TYR A 73 -17.26 13.49 -8.51
CA TYR A 73 -18.43 13.74 -9.38
C TYR A 73 -18.35 15.11 -10.07
N PRO A 74 -17.30 15.38 -10.89
CA PRO A 74 -17.05 16.73 -11.43
C PRO A 74 -18.16 17.26 -12.36
N ASN A 75 -18.99 16.36 -12.88
CA ASN A 75 -20.06 16.70 -13.83
C ASN A 75 -21.47 16.70 -13.20
N SER A 76 -21.56 16.53 -11.87
CA SER A 76 -22.87 16.51 -11.19
C SER A 76 -23.47 17.92 -11.07
N LYS A 77 -24.79 17.99 -10.80
CA LYS A 77 -25.48 19.25 -10.49
C LYS A 77 -24.85 20.03 -9.35
N ALA A 78 -24.32 19.31 -8.34
CA ALA A 78 -23.70 19.92 -7.16
C ALA A 78 -22.30 20.48 -7.44
N THR A 79 -21.58 19.99 -8.47
CA THR A 79 -20.17 20.29 -8.66
C THR A 79 -19.85 20.99 -9.97
N HIS A 80 -20.78 20.97 -10.92
CA HIS A 80 -20.62 21.62 -12.23
C HIS A 80 -20.30 23.12 -12.09
N SER A 81 -19.50 23.67 -12.98
CA SER A 81 -19.11 25.09 -12.95
C SER A 81 -20.27 26.08 -13.01
N LYS A 82 -21.39 25.68 -13.66
CA LYS A 82 -22.63 26.47 -13.79
C LYS A 82 -23.68 26.11 -12.71
N ARG A 83 -23.28 25.47 -11.58
CA ARG A 83 -24.24 25.14 -10.52
C ARG A 83 -24.87 26.37 -9.92
N THR A 84 -26.09 26.24 -9.42
CA THR A 84 -26.70 27.26 -8.57
C THR A 84 -26.05 27.30 -7.18
N PHE A 85 -25.94 28.50 -6.60
CA PHE A 85 -25.53 28.74 -5.22
C PHE A 85 -26.72 28.96 -4.28
N ASP A 86 -27.95 28.85 -4.79
CA ASP A 86 -29.14 28.86 -3.98
C ASP A 86 -29.47 27.46 -3.45
N PRO A 87 -29.41 27.22 -2.13
CA PRO A 87 -29.73 25.91 -1.55
C PRO A 87 -31.16 25.42 -1.87
N ALA A 88 -32.13 26.35 -1.93
CA ALA A 88 -33.52 25.99 -2.21
C ALA A 88 -33.72 25.52 -3.65
N ALA A 89 -33.01 26.14 -4.60
CA ALA A 89 -33.04 25.74 -6.00
C ALA A 89 -32.22 24.45 -6.29
N LEU A 90 -31.15 24.20 -5.55
CA LEU A 90 -30.30 23.01 -5.74
C LEU A 90 -30.89 21.72 -5.12
N ARG A 91 -31.55 21.86 -3.96
CA ARG A 91 -32.02 20.72 -3.15
C ARG A 91 -32.88 19.74 -3.94
N PRO A 92 -33.91 20.14 -4.73
CA PRO A 92 -34.75 19.20 -5.50
C PRO A 92 -33.95 18.36 -6.49
N ASP A 93 -32.94 18.96 -7.14
CA ASP A 93 -32.05 18.25 -8.08
C ASP A 93 -31.27 17.14 -7.38
N ILE A 94 -30.80 17.36 -6.12
CA ILE A 94 -30.06 16.36 -5.35
C ILE A 94 -30.98 15.30 -4.75
N GLU A 95 -32.16 15.70 -4.25
CA GLU A 95 -33.19 14.75 -3.75
C GLU A 95 -33.65 13.78 -4.85
N ASN A 96 -33.79 14.26 -6.08
CA ASN A 96 -34.17 13.44 -7.20
C ASN A 96 -33.14 12.32 -7.54
N LEU A 97 -31.89 12.47 -7.17
CA LEU A 97 -30.89 11.39 -7.32
C LEU A 97 -31.28 10.15 -6.52
N PHE A 98 -31.98 10.32 -5.41
CA PHE A 98 -32.34 9.26 -4.47
C PHE A 98 -33.84 8.95 -4.41
N ALA A 99 -34.61 9.51 -5.37
CA ALA A 99 -36.05 9.23 -5.49
C ALA A 99 -36.33 7.72 -5.61
N GLN A 100 -37.49 7.30 -5.16
CA GLN A 100 -37.95 5.91 -5.28
C GLN A 100 -37.96 5.45 -6.74
N ASP A 101 -37.62 4.18 -6.96
CA ASP A 101 -37.73 3.56 -8.27
C ASP A 101 -39.20 3.35 -8.64
N ARG A 102 -39.72 4.19 -9.54
CA ARG A 102 -41.11 4.13 -10.04
C ARG A 102 -41.07 3.77 -11.51
N PRO A 103 -41.58 2.62 -11.93
CA PRO A 103 -41.70 2.28 -13.34
C PRO A 103 -42.85 3.07 -13.96
N GLU A 104 -42.56 4.21 -14.61
CA GLU A 104 -43.58 5.02 -15.30
C GLU A 104 -44.21 4.23 -16.48
N ASP A 105 -43.39 3.43 -17.18
CA ASP A 105 -43.83 2.62 -18.33
C ASP A 105 -43.84 1.10 -18.05
N GLY A 106 -43.78 0.68 -16.81
CA GLY A 106 -43.67 -0.72 -16.43
C GLY A 106 -42.31 -1.37 -16.73
N ARG A 107 -41.39 -0.63 -17.33
CA ARG A 107 -40.04 -1.10 -17.70
C ARG A 107 -39.07 -0.98 -16.52
N THR A 108 -38.47 -2.11 -16.15
CA THR A 108 -37.39 -2.17 -15.19
C THR A 108 -36.20 -2.87 -15.84
N LEU A 109 -35.00 -2.42 -15.49
CA LEU A 109 -33.72 -3.02 -15.89
C LEU A 109 -33.01 -3.62 -14.67
N PRO A 110 -32.19 -4.65 -14.83
CA PRO A 110 -31.37 -5.12 -13.71
C PRO A 110 -30.30 -4.06 -13.37
N CYS A 111 -30.18 -3.75 -12.09
CA CYS A 111 -29.13 -2.87 -11.59
C CYS A 111 -27.75 -3.43 -11.94
N THR A 112 -26.86 -2.63 -12.52
CA THR A 112 -25.51 -3.05 -12.91
C THR A 112 -24.68 -3.55 -11.72
N PHE A 113 -24.94 -3.06 -10.50
CA PHE A 113 -24.17 -3.46 -9.32
C PHE A 113 -24.75 -4.71 -8.63
N CYS A 114 -26.06 -4.78 -8.40
CA CYS A 114 -26.68 -5.80 -7.54
C CYS A 114 -27.78 -6.61 -8.22
N SER A 115 -28.07 -6.34 -9.48
CA SER A 115 -29.12 -7.00 -10.27
C SER A 115 -30.57 -6.77 -9.79
N ALA A 116 -30.81 -5.98 -8.73
CA ALA A 116 -32.15 -5.58 -8.32
C ALA A 116 -32.79 -4.72 -9.41
N LYS A 117 -34.14 -4.62 -9.37
CA LYS A 117 -34.89 -3.78 -10.33
C LYS A 117 -34.49 -2.31 -10.22
N ALA A 118 -34.16 -1.67 -11.34
CA ALA A 118 -33.81 -0.28 -11.46
C ALA A 118 -34.61 0.41 -12.55
N THR A 119 -35.01 1.64 -12.33
CA THR A 119 -35.73 2.49 -13.29
C THR A 119 -34.88 3.66 -13.76
N VAL A 120 -33.76 3.95 -13.08
CA VAL A 120 -32.90 5.10 -13.32
C VAL A 120 -31.59 4.65 -13.95
N VAL A 121 -31.17 5.35 -15.01
CA VAL A 121 -29.90 5.14 -15.71
C VAL A 121 -28.94 6.28 -15.35
N TRP A 122 -27.78 5.93 -14.85
CA TRP A 122 -26.72 6.86 -14.48
C TRP A 122 -25.52 6.76 -15.42
N ALA A 123 -24.90 7.89 -15.67
CA ALA A 123 -23.69 8.02 -16.48
C ALA A 123 -22.65 8.91 -15.75
N LYS A 124 -21.73 9.52 -16.49
CA LYS A 124 -20.62 10.35 -16.04
C LYS A 124 -20.99 11.42 -15.00
N SER A 125 -22.21 11.96 -15.04
CA SER A 125 -22.64 12.97 -14.06
C SER A 125 -22.78 12.45 -12.63
N ASN A 126 -23.11 11.18 -12.46
CA ASN A 126 -23.47 10.61 -11.18
C ASN A 126 -22.62 9.41 -10.77
N LEU A 127 -21.78 8.89 -11.70
CA LEU A 127 -20.89 7.75 -11.45
C LEU A 127 -19.44 8.20 -11.54
N PRO A 128 -18.62 7.97 -10.50
CA PRO A 128 -17.19 8.23 -10.58
C PRO A 128 -16.51 7.23 -11.51
N LEU A 129 -15.47 7.67 -12.23
CA LEU A 129 -14.69 6.88 -13.17
C LEU A 129 -15.48 6.29 -14.37
N PHE A 130 -16.70 6.75 -14.59
CA PHE A 130 -17.50 6.33 -15.74
C PHE A 130 -17.16 7.19 -16.97
N ASP A 131 -16.77 6.53 -18.06
CA ASP A 131 -16.57 7.16 -19.36
C ASP A 131 -17.60 6.63 -20.36
N THR A 132 -18.55 7.48 -20.76
CA THR A 132 -19.61 7.12 -21.68
C THR A 132 -19.06 6.65 -23.03
N SER A 133 -18.01 7.27 -23.53
CA SER A 133 -17.42 6.92 -24.85
C SER A 133 -16.80 5.52 -24.84
N LYS A 134 -16.16 5.13 -23.75
CA LYS A 134 -15.57 3.78 -23.59
C LYS A 134 -16.63 2.73 -23.27
N ALA A 135 -17.71 3.13 -22.62
CA ALA A 135 -18.77 2.20 -22.19
C ALA A 135 -19.77 1.86 -23.32
N LEU A 136 -19.87 2.65 -24.38
CA LEU A 136 -20.86 2.49 -25.46
C LEU A 136 -20.93 1.06 -26.02
N ASN A 137 -19.78 0.43 -26.23
CA ASN A 137 -19.73 -0.94 -26.78
C ASN A 137 -20.12 -2.04 -25.75
N ALA A 138 -20.18 -1.69 -24.48
CA ALA A 138 -20.55 -2.62 -23.39
C ALA A 138 -21.97 -2.39 -22.86
N LEU A 139 -22.68 -1.38 -23.37
CA LEU A 139 -24.04 -1.03 -22.95
C LEU A 139 -25.08 -1.67 -23.87
N PRO A 140 -26.26 -2.05 -23.36
CA PRO A 140 -27.36 -2.46 -24.20
C PRO A 140 -27.75 -1.36 -25.19
N PRO A 141 -28.20 -1.69 -26.42
CA PRO A 141 -28.61 -0.71 -27.41
C PRO A 141 -29.67 0.27 -26.88
N GLY A 142 -29.45 1.57 -27.11
CA GLY A 142 -30.37 2.62 -26.67
C GLY A 142 -30.25 3.04 -25.21
N ILE A 143 -29.28 2.47 -24.44
CA ILE A 143 -29.04 2.82 -23.03
C ILE A 143 -27.70 3.56 -22.92
N ALA A 144 -27.72 4.84 -22.53
CA ALA A 144 -26.53 5.70 -22.47
C ALA A 144 -25.82 5.71 -21.11
N GLY A 145 -25.99 4.65 -20.29
CA GLY A 145 -25.41 4.55 -18.96
C GLY A 145 -25.72 3.23 -18.26
N TRP A 146 -25.47 3.18 -16.97
CA TRP A 146 -25.77 2.01 -16.14
C TRP A 146 -27.12 2.15 -15.43
N PRO A 147 -28.00 1.13 -15.51
CA PRO A 147 -29.16 1.06 -14.64
C PRO A 147 -28.73 0.91 -13.19
N VAL A 148 -29.22 1.76 -12.29
CA VAL A 148 -28.79 1.76 -10.88
C VAL A 148 -30.02 1.88 -9.98
N CYS A 149 -30.27 0.85 -9.15
CA CYS A 149 -31.38 0.87 -8.18
C CYS A 149 -31.12 1.88 -7.06
N ARG A 150 -32.16 2.27 -6.33
CA ARG A 150 -32.11 3.30 -5.28
C ARG A 150 -31.02 3.02 -4.24
N GLY A 151 -30.95 1.81 -3.69
CA GLY A 151 -29.94 1.45 -2.69
C GLY A 151 -28.52 1.65 -3.21
N CYS A 152 -28.22 1.24 -4.44
CA CYS A 152 -26.91 1.45 -5.06
C CYS A 152 -26.66 2.92 -5.39
N ARG A 153 -27.68 3.74 -5.74
CA ARG A 153 -27.52 5.19 -5.93
C ARG A 153 -27.12 5.88 -4.63
N ILE A 154 -27.78 5.54 -3.52
CA ILE A 154 -27.42 6.06 -2.19
C ILE A 154 -26.03 5.59 -1.80
N ALA A 155 -25.66 4.32 -2.01
CA ALA A 155 -24.33 3.79 -1.73
C ALA A 155 -23.24 4.55 -2.53
N MET A 156 -23.45 4.76 -3.83
CA MET A 156 -22.47 5.47 -4.66
C MET A 156 -22.26 6.91 -4.17
N TRP A 157 -23.28 7.61 -3.68
CA TRP A 157 -23.14 8.97 -3.16
C TRP A 157 -22.78 9.04 -1.66
N ALA A 158 -22.89 7.93 -0.94
CA ALA A 158 -22.30 7.75 0.38
C ALA A 158 -20.79 7.40 0.32
N LEU A 159 -20.28 7.00 -0.85
CA LEU A 159 -18.88 6.63 -1.07
C LEU A 159 -17.87 7.65 -0.46
N PRO A 160 -18.02 8.99 -0.59
CA PRO A 160 -17.07 9.94 -0.02
C PRO A 160 -16.91 9.85 1.50
N TYR A 161 -17.94 9.36 2.21
CA TYR A 161 -17.88 9.16 3.66
C TYR A 161 -17.11 7.91 4.06
N GLY A 162 -17.18 6.84 3.25
CA GLY A 162 -16.49 5.57 3.50
C GLY A 162 -15.08 5.50 2.93
N ALA A 163 -14.71 6.43 2.06
CA ALA A 163 -13.39 6.54 1.45
C ALA A 163 -12.44 7.42 2.28
N TRP A 164 -11.15 7.17 2.16
CA TRP A 164 -10.15 8.14 2.57
C TRP A 164 -10.07 9.24 1.52
N VAL A 165 -10.56 10.42 1.88
CA VAL A 165 -10.67 11.54 0.94
C VAL A 165 -9.60 12.60 1.19
N THR A 166 -9.17 13.23 0.11
CA THR A 166 -8.34 14.44 0.07
C THR A 166 -9.03 15.52 -0.76
N ALA A 167 -8.42 16.69 -0.89
CA ALA A 167 -8.96 17.75 -1.76
C ALA A 167 -8.99 17.38 -3.26
N GLY A 168 -8.33 16.29 -3.68
CA GLY A 168 -8.21 15.95 -5.11
C GLY A 168 -8.28 14.45 -5.40
N SER A 169 -8.46 13.59 -4.39
CA SER A 169 -8.52 12.13 -4.62
C SER A 169 -9.31 11.41 -3.54
N ALA A 170 -9.70 10.17 -3.84
CA ALA A 170 -10.29 9.24 -2.90
C ALA A 170 -9.56 7.90 -2.93
N THR A 171 -9.47 7.24 -1.78
CA THR A 171 -8.96 5.87 -1.65
C THR A 171 -10.03 5.01 -1.01
N VAL A 172 -10.40 3.93 -1.67
CA VAL A 172 -11.34 2.93 -1.16
C VAL A 172 -10.63 1.62 -0.85
N LEU A 173 -11.13 0.91 0.16
CA LEU A 173 -10.67 -0.39 0.57
C LEU A 173 -11.56 -1.48 -0.05
N SER A 174 -10.92 -2.51 -0.58
CA SER A 174 -11.55 -3.79 -0.88
C SER A 174 -10.72 -4.89 -0.22
N CYS A 175 -11.34 -5.68 0.66
CA CYS A 175 -10.68 -6.80 1.32
C CYS A 175 -11.68 -7.93 1.62
N GLU A 176 -11.15 -9.10 1.98
CA GLU A 176 -11.94 -10.29 2.31
C GLU A 176 -12.59 -10.15 3.71
N SER A 177 -11.99 -9.38 4.62
CA SER A 177 -12.49 -9.16 5.98
C SER A 177 -13.58 -8.09 6.03
N GLU A 178 -14.79 -8.48 6.39
CA GLU A 178 -15.90 -7.55 6.62
C GLU A 178 -15.68 -6.66 7.83
N THR A 179 -15.04 -7.20 8.87
CA THR A 179 -14.64 -6.44 10.07
C THR A 179 -13.70 -5.31 9.71
N ALA A 180 -12.65 -5.60 8.92
CA ALA A 180 -11.71 -4.58 8.46
C ALA A 180 -12.40 -3.52 7.57
N GLN A 181 -13.32 -3.93 6.69
CA GLN A 181 -14.09 -2.99 5.88
C GLN A 181 -14.99 -2.08 6.70
N ARG A 182 -15.74 -2.67 7.66
CA ARG A 182 -16.57 -1.92 8.61
C ARG A 182 -15.74 -0.88 9.37
N ASP A 183 -14.63 -1.29 9.91
CA ASP A 183 -13.79 -0.41 10.75
C ASP A 183 -13.11 0.68 9.91
N PHE A 184 -12.69 0.37 8.70
CA PHE A 184 -12.20 1.37 7.74
C PHE A 184 -13.30 2.39 7.41
N ALA A 185 -14.51 1.95 7.06
CA ALA A 185 -15.63 2.82 6.75
C ALA A 185 -15.99 3.73 7.94
N ARG A 186 -16.11 3.16 9.16
CA ARG A 186 -16.40 3.93 10.38
C ARG A 186 -15.36 5.00 10.69
N ARG A 187 -14.08 4.67 10.52
CA ARG A 187 -12.99 5.64 10.71
C ARG A 187 -13.06 6.77 9.68
N ASN A 188 -13.39 6.44 8.42
CA ASN A 188 -13.54 7.45 7.38
C ASN A 188 -14.81 8.28 7.53
N VAL A 189 -15.94 7.73 7.98
CA VAL A 189 -17.14 8.53 8.33
C VAL A 189 -16.81 9.58 9.38
N ARG A 190 -16.08 9.20 10.45
CA ARG A 190 -15.61 10.17 11.45
C ARG A 190 -14.66 11.22 10.86
N ARG A 191 -13.76 10.80 9.95
CA ARG A 191 -12.87 11.70 9.24
C ARG A 191 -13.63 12.66 8.33
N ALA A 192 -14.62 12.19 7.56
CA ALA A 192 -15.46 13.01 6.69
C ALA A 192 -16.19 14.10 7.50
N ARG A 193 -16.78 13.75 8.64
CA ARG A 193 -17.41 14.70 9.57
C ARG A 193 -16.42 15.77 10.06
N ARG A 194 -15.18 15.35 10.36
CA ARG A 194 -14.13 16.30 10.78
C ARG A 194 -13.71 17.22 9.63
N VAL A 195 -13.59 16.72 8.39
CA VAL A 195 -13.29 17.56 7.22
C VAL A 195 -14.39 18.59 7.00
N MET A 196 -15.66 18.20 7.10
CA MET A 196 -16.79 19.13 6.96
C MET A 196 -16.82 20.21 8.05
N HIS A 197 -16.35 19.88 9.25
CA HIS A 197 -16.35 20.81 10.40
C HIS A 197 -15.12 21.71 10.43
N ALA A 198 -13.91 21.18 10.22
CA ALA A 198 -12.63 21.85 10.43
C ALA A 198 -11.78 22.03 9.16
N GLY A 199 -12.23 21.52 8.00
CA GLY A 199 -11.47 21.55 6.76
C GLY A 199 -10.29 20.60 6.76
N PHE A 200 -9.55 20.58 5.62
CA PHE A 200 -8.33 19.79 5.51
C PHE A 200 -7.17 20.34 6.34
N THR A 201 -7.15 21.63 6.64
CA THR A 201 -6.14 22.26 7.50
C THR A 201 -6.15 21.71 8.92
N GLY A 202 -7.31 21.25 9.39
CA GLY A 202 -7.46 20.58 10.69
C GLY A 202 -7.07 19.10 10.70
N MET A 203 -6.53 18.58 9.60
CA MET A 203 -6.16 17.15 9.48
C MET A 203 -4.64 16.97 9.54
N PRO A 204 -4.12 15.88 10.17
CA PRO A 204 -2.69 15.60 10.16
C PRO A 204 -2.17 15.42 8.73
N ALA A 205 -1.18 16.22 8.33
CA ALA A 205 -0.59 16.18 6.99
C ALA A 205 0.12 14.84 6.69
N THR A 206 0.59 14.14 7.74
CA THR A 206 1.30 12.85 7.64
C THR A 206 0.38 11.63 7.67
N ALA A 207 -0.94 11.82 7.82
CA ALA A 207 -1.89 10.73 7.85
C ALA A 207 -2.03 10.07 6.47
N ARG A 208 -2.07 8.73 6.44
CA ARG A 208 -2.13 7.91 5.22
C ARG A 208 -3.26 6.89 5.28
N PRO A 209 -3.92 6.57 4.16
CA PRO A 209 -4.97 5.54 4.12
C PRO A 209 -4.43 4.16 4.51
N GLU A 210 -3.20 3.82 4.11
CA GLU A 210 -2.55 2.55 4.43
C GLU A 210 -2.45 2.32 5.95
N THR A 211 -2.15 3.36 6.72
CA THR A 211 -2.11 3.26 8.20
C THR A 211 -3.48 2.90 8.79
N VAL A 212 -4.56 3.48 8.23
CA VAL A 212 -5.93 3.20 8.68
C VAL A 212 -6.33 1.77 8.35
N VAL A 213 -5.93 1.29 7.17
CA VAL A 213 -6.18 -0.10 6.74
C VAL A 213 -5.43 -1.09 7.64
N LEU A 214 -4.13 -0.88 7.88
CA LEU A 214 -3.36 -1.78 8.73
C LEU A 214 -3.90 -1.82 10.17
N ALA A 215 -4.38 -0.70 10.70
CA ALA A 215 -5.04 -0.68 11.99
C ALA A 215 -6.36 -1.49 11.97
N ALA A 216 -7.16 -1.36 10.92
CA ALA A 216 -8.40 -2.14 10.77
C ALA A 216 -8.12 -3.65 10.61
N LEU A 217 -7.06 -4.03 9.89
CA LEU A 217 -6.64 -5.43 9.74
C LEU A 217 -6.14 -6.04 11.05
N ARG A 218 -5.41 -5.28 11.87
CA ARG A 218 -4.99 -5.73 13.22
C ARG A 218 -6.18 -5.97 14.13
N ASP A 219 -7.17 -5.10 14.08
CA ASP A 219 -8.38 -5.22 14.90
C ASP A 219 -9.29 -6.38 14.43
N ALA A 220 -9.17 -6.80 13.16
CA ALA A 220 -9.99 -7.87 12.57
C ALA A 220 -9.60 -9.30 13.01
N THR A 221 -8.41 -9.49 13.60
CA THR A 221 -7.89 -10.78 14.11
C THR A 221 -7.83 -11.94 13.10
N GLU A 222 -8.01 -11.67 11.83
CA GLU A 222 -7.96 -12.68 10.76
C GLU A 222 -6.51 -12.89 10.31
N GLY A 223 -6.02 -14.13 10.34
CA GLY A 223 -4.62 -14.46 10.04
C GLY A 223 -4.22 -14.18 8.58
N LEU A 224 -5.14 -14.42 7.64
CA LEU A 224 -4.91 -14.24 6.20
C LEU A 224 -6.00 -13.37 5.58
N CYS A 225 -5.63 -12.25 4.98
CA CYS A 225 -6.58 -11.36 4.33
C CYS A 225 -5.92 -10.58 3.18
N ALA A 226 -6.39 -10.82 1.96
CA ALA A 226 -5.99 -10.00 0.81
C ALA A 226 -6.66 -8.63 0.87
N THR A 227 -5.87 -7.59 0.65
CA THR A 227 -6.34 -6.20 0.76
C THR A 227 -5.93 -5.41 -0.46
N THR A 228 -6.86 -4.70 -1.06
CA THR A 228 -6.62 -3.83 -2.21
C THR A 228 -7.06 -2.40 -1.89
N LEU A 229 -6.22 -1.44 -2.20
CA LEU A 229 -6.53 -0.02 -2.18
C LEU A 229 -6.68 0.48 -3.62
N TRP A 230 -7.82 1.12 -3.87
CA TRP A 230 -8.14 1.79 -5.12
C TRP A 230 -8.06 3.29 -4.87
N THR A 231 -6.99 3.93 -5.29
CA THR A 231 -6.81 5.37 -5.15
C THR A 231 -7.03 6.03 -6.50
N PHE A 232 -7.93 7.00 -6.56
CA PHE A 232 -8.32 7.61 -7.83
C PHE A 232 -8.65 9.09 -7.70
N LYS A 233 -8.55 9.78 -8.83
CA LYS A 233 -9.06 11.11 -9.11
C LYS A 233 -9.94 11.03 -10.33
N ASN A 234 -11.17 11.48 -10.22
CA ASN A 234 -12.11 11.51 -11.34
C ASN A 234 -12.20 12.94 -11.93
N ASP A 235 -11.09 13.42 -12.44
CA ASP A 235 -10.98 14.74 -13.05
C ASP A 235 -11.33 14.64 -14.55
N ASN A 236 -11.87 15.72 -15.12
CA ASN A 236 -12.19 15.75 -16.55
C ASN A 236 -10.96 15.90 -17.46
N GLN A 237 -9.86 16.43 -16.92
CA GLN A 237 -8.64 16.72 -17.69
C GLN A 237 -7.59 15.64 -17.51
N ASP A 238 -7.41 15.17 -16.28
CA ASP A 238 -6.35 14.22 -15.90
C ASP A 238 -6.89 13.18 -14.89
N PRO A 239 -7.81 12.29 -15.29
CA PRO A 239 -8.29 11.22 -14.43
C PRO A 239 -7.20 10.15 -14.29
N TRP A 240 -7.02 9.66 -13.07
CA TRP A 240 -6.10 8.55 -12.82
C TRP A 240 -6.65 7.56 -11.78
N LEU A 241 -6.20 6.33 -11.90
CA LEU A 241 -6.47 5.25 -10.98
C LEU A 241 -5.16 4.54 -10.67
N ARG A 242 -4.89 4.34 -9.37
CA ARG A 242 -3.78 3.52 -8.87
C ARG A 242 -4.33 2.41 -8.00
N VAL A 243 -3.93 1.19 -8.27
CA VAL A 243 -4.27 0.00 -7.49
C VAL A 243 -3.03 -0.48 -6.77
N THR A 244 -3.12 -0.67 -5.46
CA THR A 244 -2.06 -1.28 -4.65
C THR A 244 -2.64 -2.37 -3.77
N ARG A 245 -1.84 -3.41 -3.49
CA ARG A 245 -2.32 -4.61 -2.77
C ARG A 245 -1.36 -5.02 -1.67
N THR A 246 -1.88 -5.57 -0.58
CA THR A 246 -1.08 -6.34 0.36
C THR A 246 -1.12 -7.82 0.00
N ARG A 247 -0.08 -8.56 0.36
CA ARG A 247 -0.13 -10.02 0.39
C ARG A 247 -1.08 -10.51 1.48
N ARG A 248 -1.69 -11.68 1.28
CA ARG A 248 -2.68 -12.24 2.23
C ARG A 248 -2.10 -12.45 3.63
N ALA A 249 -0.81 -12.80 3.73
CA ALA A 249 -0.15 -13.06 5.00
C ALA A 249 0.31 -11.79 5.75
N VAL A 250 0.13 -10.59 5.20
CA VAL A 250 0.53 -9.34 5.88
C VAL A 250 -0.14 -9.17 7.26
N PRO A 251 -1.43 -9.48 7.48
CA PRO A 251 -2.00 -9.39 8.82
C PRO A 251 -1.35 -10.35 9.82
N ALA A 252 -1.05 -11.59 9.41
CA ALA A 252 -0.35 -12.57 10.26
C ALA A 252 1.07 -12.07 10.60
N PHE A 253 1.82 -11.60 9.62
CA PHE A 253 3.14 -10.99 9.83
C PHE A 253 3.08 -9.83 10.83
N LEU A 254 2.11 -8.93 10.71
CA LEU A 254 1.95 -7.82 11.66
C LEU A 254 1.64 -8.32 13.08
N ALA A 255 0.85 -9.38 13.23
CA ALA A 255 0.59 -10.01 14.52
C ALA A 255 1.87 -10.64 15.11
N THR A 256 2.68 -11.32 14.28
CA THR A 256 3.99 -11.83 14.66
C THR A 256 4.93 -10.69 15.12
N VAL A 257 4.97 -9.59 14.38
CA VAL A 257 5.74 -8.38 14.76
C VAL A 257 5.27 -7.84 16.11
N ASP A 258 3.98 -7.73 16.33
CA ASP A 258 3.41 -7.20 17.59
C ASP A 258 3.64 -8.16 18.77
N GLY A 259 3.68 -9.47 18.53
CA GLY A 259 3.94 -10.51 19.53
C GLY A 259 5.41 -10.68 19.93
N ASN A 260 6.37 -10.24 19.11
CA ASN A 260 7.79 -10.53 19.28
C ASN A 260 8.61 -9.24 19.52
N ALA A 261 9.30 -9.16 20.67
CA ALA A 261 10.02 -7.95 21.06
C ALA A 261 11.16 -7.54 20.10
N PRO A 262 12.05 -8.44 19.63
CA PRO A 262 13.02 -8.13 18.57
C PRO A 262 12.39 -7.60 17.29
N LEU A 263 11.29 -8.21 16.81
CA LEU A 263 10.61 -7.76 15.59
C LEU A 263 9.96 -6.39 15.79
N ARG A 264 9.34 -6.13 16.95
CA ARG A 264 8.83 -4.79 17.29
C ARG A 264 9.93 -3.74 17.28
N ARG A 265 11.14 -4.08 17.80
CA ARG A 265 12.30 -3.18 17.71
C ARG A 265 12.68 -2.90 16.26
N GLY A 266 12.82 -3.92 15.42
CA GLY A 266 13.11 -3.77 13.99
C GLY A 266 12.06 -2.91 13.27
N TRP A 267 10.78 -3.14 13.55
CA TRP A 267 9.69 -2.34 13.01
C TRP A 267 9.73 -0.87 13.47
N HIS A 268 10.09 -0.63 14.73
CA HIS A 268 10.27 0.72 15.26
C HIS A 268 11.45 1.45 14.59
N LEU A 269 12.57 0.77 14.40
CA LEU A 269 13.75 1.31 13.72
C LEU A 269 13.45 1.67 12.27
N LEU A 270 12.76 0.79 11.54
CA LEU A 270 12.26 1.07 10.19
C LEU A 270 11.39 2.33 10.16
N ARG A 271 10.41 2.44 11.07
CA ARG A 271 9.56 3.63 11.15
C ARG A 271 10.36 4.90 11.45
N ARG A 272 11.34 4.81 12.34
CA ARG A 272 12.22 5.93 12.69
C ARG A 272 13.03 6.39 11.47
N SER A 273 13.62 5.47 10.71
CA SER A 273 14.42 5.79 9.51
C SER A 273 13.59 6.43 8.39
N LEU A 274 12.31 6.11 8.32
CA LEU A 274 11.39 6.65 7.31
C LEU A 274 10.77 8.00 7.71
N THR A 275 10.95 8.46 8.95
CA THR A 275 10.45 9.77 9.38
C THR A 275 11.33 10.87 8.80
N ARG A 276 10.70 11.81 8.10
CA ARG A 276 11.41 12.96 7.53
C ARG A 276 10.93 14.26 8.16
N TYR A 277 11.88 15.17 8.36
CA TYR A 277 11.65 16.48 8.94
C TYR A 277 12.04 17.56 7.94
N ASP A 278 11.38 18.73 8.01
CA ASP A 278 11.80 19.92 7.27
C ASP A 278 12.97 20.64 8.01
N ALA A 279 13.46 21.73 7.40
CA ALA A 279 14.52 22.56 7.99
C ALA A 279 14.15 23.19 9.34
N GLN A 280 12.86 23.24 9.69
CA GLN A 280 12.31 23.75 10.94
C GLN A 280 12.03 22.63 11.96
N GLY A 281 12.41 21.38 11.68
CA GLY A 281 12.17 20.22 12.56
C GLY A 281 10.73 19.71 12.58
N ARG A 282 9.87 20.17 11.68
CA ARG A 282 8.48 19.69 11.59
C ARG A 282 8.43 18.41 10.75
N THR A 283 7.65 17.44 11.19
CA THR A 283 7.47 16.18 10.45
C THR A 283 6.74 16.41 9.13
N VAL A 284 7.41 16.20 8.01
CA VAL A 284 6.85 16.26 6.65
C VAL A 284 6.44 14.88 6.13
N ALA A 285 7.06 13.80 6.64
CA ALA A 285 6.61 12.43 6.38
C ALA A 285 6.66 11.63 7.68
N GLY A 286 5.54 11.05 8.07
CA GLY A 286 5.44 10.21 9.27
C GLY A 286 5.87 8.79 8.96
N GLY A 287 6.91 8.29 9.65
CA GLY A 287 7.47 6.96 9.42
C GLY A 287 6.47 5.81 9.56
N ALA A 288 5.45 5.96 10.40
CA ALA A 288 4.37 4.97 10.48
C ALA A 288 3.58 4.85 9.17
N GLY A 289 3.27 5.99 8.54
CA GLY A 289 2.57 6.02 7.25
C GLY A 289 3.42 5.50 6.11
N GLU A 290 4.70 5.86 6.09
CA GLU A 290 5.63 5.38 5.06
C GLU A 290 5.90 3.87 5.21
N ALA A 291 6.09 3.34 6.43
CA ALA A 291 6.23 1.90 6.68
C ALA A 291 4.96 1.13 6.26
N ALA A 292 3.78 1.68 6.55
CA ALA A 292 2.52 1.11 6.10
C ALA A 292 2.45 1.04 4.57
N ARG A 293 2.85 2.11 3.87
CA ARG A 293 2.86 2.17 2.40
C ARG A 293 3.79 1.11 1.77
N LEU A 294 4.90 0.78 2.42
CA LEU A 294 5.83 -0.25 1.95
C LEU A 294 5.25 -1.68 1.96
N LEU A 295 4.15 -1.92 2.67
CA LEU A 295 3.44 -3.20 2.66
C LEU A 295 2.46 -3.33 1.49
N PHE A 296 2.19 -2.22 0.77
CA PHE A 296 1.31 -2.20 -0.39
C PHE A 296 2.14 -2.20 -1.67
N GLU A 297 2.06 -3.28 -2.40
CA GLU A 297 2.75 -3.48 -3.67
C GLU A 297 1.91 -2.94 -4.84
N ALA A 298 2.56 -2.51 -5.92
CA ALA A 298 1.88 -2.22 -7.17
C ALA A 298 1.24 -3.49 -7.75
N GLU A 299 0.26 -3.33 -8.63
CA GLU A 299 -0.51 -4.46 -9.18
C GLU A 299 0.36 -5.44 -9.99
N ASP A 300 1.42 -4.96 -10.61
CA ASP A 300 2.38 -5.76 -11.37
C ASP A 300 3.20 -6.73 -10.51
N GLY A 301 3.21 -6.54 -9.18
CA GLY A 301 3.90 -7.39 -8.20
C GLY A 301 5.42 -7.48 -8.40
N ARG A 302 6.01 -6.60 -9.22
CA ARG A 302 7.44 -6.60 -9.54
C ARG A 302 8.29 -6.08 -8.40
N SER A 303 7.78 -5.12 -7.64
CA SER A 303 8.53 -4.48 -6.56
C SER A 303 8.13 -5.03 -5.19
N ARG A 304 9.12 -5.22 -4.30
CA ARG A 304 8.95 -5.56 -2.88
C ARG A 304 9.52 -4.44 -2.03
N PRO A 305 8.79 -3.32 -1.91
CA PRO A 305 9.37 -2.09 -1.39
C PRO A 305 9.82 -2.19 0.06
N LEU A 306 9.14 -2.99 0.90
CA LEU A 306 9.56 -3.18 2.29
C LEU A 306 10.89 -3.92 2.38
N LEU A 307 11.05 -5.02 1.63
CA LEU A 307 12.28 -5.80 1.64
C LEU A 307 13.47 -4.96 1.13
N GLY A 308 13.28 -4.22 0.03
CA GLY A 308 14.28 -3.30 -0.48
C GLY A 308 14.68 -2.20 0.50
N GLN A 309 13.73 -1.67 1.27
CA GLN A 309 14.02 -0.67 2.29
C GLN A 309 14.79 -1.26 3.48
N LEU A 310 14.43 -2.45 3.95
CA LEU A 310 15.15 -3.15 5.01
C LEU A 310 16.59 -3.44 4.60
N HIS A 311 16.79 -3.90 3.35
CA HIS A 311 18.12 -4.13 2.83
C HIS A 311 18.97 -2.85 2.79
N ARG A 312 18.41 -1.72 2.31
CA ARG A 312 19.16 -0.44 2.33
C ARG A 312 19.63 -0.06 3.74
N LEU A 313 18.76 -0.26 4.75
CA LEU A 313 19.12 0.01 6.14
C LEU A 313 20.20 -0.94 6.68
N LEU A 314 20.20 -2.20 6.24
CA LEU A 314 21.22 -3.18 6.62
C LEU A 314 22.54 -2.98 5.88
N ALA A 315 22.49 -2.50 4.64
CA ALA A 315 23.67 -2.17 3.85
C ALA A 315 24.32 -0.83 4.24
N ASP A 316 23.58 -0.01 4.99
CA ASP A 316 24.10 1.25 5.51
C ASP A 316 25.17 0.96 6.58
N THR A 317 26.40 1.38 6.28
CA THR A 317 27.56 1.18 7.14
C THR A 317 27.73 2.28 8.17
N ASP A 318 26.82 3.26 8.21
CA ASP A 318 26.87 4.35 9.17
C ASP A 318 26.78 3.81 10.61
N ASP A 319 27.62 4.34 11.51
CA ASP A 319 27.72 3.93 12.93
C ASP A 319 26.43 4.20 13.74
N ALA A 320 25.40 4.74 13.09
CA ALA A 320 24.13 5.08 13.71
C ALA A 320 23.36 3.86 14.29
N TRP A 321 23.70 2.62 13.87
CA TRP A 321 23.00 1.40 14.26
C TRP A 321 23.85 0.52 15.15
N SER A 322 23.37 0.24 16.37
CA SER A 322 23.99 -0.75 17.25
C SER A 322 23.91 -2.17 16.67
N VAL A 323 24.73 -3.08 17.16
CA VAL A 323 24.68 -4.52 16.81
C VAL A 323 23.26 -5.07 16.95
N GLY A 324 22.59 -4.82 18.10
CA GLY A 324 21.24 -5.28 18.35
C GLY A 324 20.18 -4.61 17.46
N ASP A 325 20.44 -3.42 16.89
CA ASP A 325 19.55 -2.79 15.92
C ASP A 325 19.62 -3.48 14.55
N ARG A 326 20.83 -3.80 14.10
CA ARG A 326 21.04 -4.54 12.84
C ARG A 326 20.44 -5.94 12.92
N GLU A 327 20.63 -6.64 14.05
CA GLU A 327 20.02 -7.95 14.30
C GLU A 327 18.48 -7.86 14.25
N ALA A 328 17.87 -6.85 14.87
CA ALA A 328 16.43 -6.66 14.90
C ALA A 328 15.88 -6.37 13.48
N LEU A 329 16.59 -5.56 12.67
CA LEU A 329 16.23 -5.29 11.27
C LEU A 329 16.38 -6.53 10.40
N ALA A 330 17.46 -7.30 10.57
CA ALA A 330 17.68 -8.55 9.84
C ALA A 330 16.58 -9.57 10.15
N ARG A 331 16.25 -9.80 11.42
CA ARG A 331 15.14 -10.68 11.82
C ARG A 331 13.82 -10.25 11.21
N LEU A 332 13.55 -8.94 11.17
CA LEU A 332 12.34 -8.41 10.52
C LEU A 332 12.33 -8.73 9.02
N ALA A 333 13.47 -8.61 8.33
CA ALA A 333 13.58 -8.91 6.91
C ALA A 333 13.36 -10.41 6.62
N PHE A 334 13.96 -11.30 7.42
CA PHE A 334 13.78 -12.75 7.32
C PHE A 334 12.32 -13.15 7.58
N THR A 335 11.75 -12.72 8.69
CA THR A 335 10.35 -13.03 9.03
C THR A 335 9.39 -12.55 7.95
N TYR A 336 9.63 -11.35 7.38
CA TYR A 336 8.81 -10.84 6.29
C TYR A 336 8.95 -11.70 5.02
N ALA A 337 10.17 -12.12 4.67
CA ALA A 337 10.42 -12.96 3.51
C ALA A 337 9.79 -14.35 3.67
N GLU A 338 9.89 -14.96 4.83
CA GLU A 338 9.34 -16.28 5.14
C GLU A 338 7.82 -16.26 5.22
N GLU A 339 7.25 -15.42 6.09
CA GLU A 339 5.81 -15.42 6.35
C GLU A 339 4.99 -14.87 5.18
N VAL A 340 5.49 -13.83 4.50
CA VAL A 340 4.71 -13.14 3.46
C VAL A 340 4.95 -13.70 2.07
N PHE A 341 6.14 -14.23 1.80
CA PHE A 341 6.50 -14.76 0.48
C PHE A 341 6.72 -16.27 0.45
N GLY A 342 6.76 -16.93 1.61
CA GLY A 342 7.09 -18.36 1.70
C GLY A 342 8.51 -18.66 1.15
N MET A 343 9.43 -17.72 1.33
CA MET A 343 10.81 -17.91 0.87
C MET A 343 11.54 -18.88 1.79
N GLU A 344 12.16 -19.88 1.21
CA GLU A 344 13.14 -20.69 1.94
C GLU A 344 14.39 -19.84 2.16
N THR A 345 14.78 -19.66 3.41
CA THR A 345 15.88 -18.77 3.81
C THR A 345 17.05 -19.52 4.46
N ASP A 346 17.24 -20.82 4.15
CA ASP A 346 18.41 -21.57 4.63
C ASP A 346 19.68 -21.09 3.90
N LEU A 347 20.12 -19.89 4.28
CA LEU A 347 21.30 -19.23 3.76
C LEU A 347 22.49 -19.36 4.73
N GLU A 348 22.30 -19.99 5.89
CA GLU A 348 23.30 -20.06 6.97
C GLU A 348 24.63 -20.69 6.50
N PRO A 349 24.67 -21.80 5.74
CA PRO A 349 25.93 -22.36 5.30
C PRO A 349 26.73 -21.40 4.40
N VAL A 350 26.05 -20.69 3.51
CA VAL A 350 26.70 -19.72 2.60
C VAL A 350 27.10 -18.46 3.34
N ALA A 351 26.27 -18.01 4.26
CA ALA A 351 26.59 -16.86 5.11
C ALA A 351 27.79 -17.14 6.01
N THR A 352 27.90 -18.36 6.55
CA THR A 352 29.06 -18.80 7.34
C THR A 352 30.32 -18.84 6.48
N LEU A 353 30.27 -19.37 5.26
CA LEU A 353 31.41 -19.38 4.33
C LEU A 353 31.95 -17.96 4.09
N ILE A 354 31.05 -17.00 3.83
CA ILE A 354 31.45 -15.61 3.57
C ILE A 354 31.98 -14.95 4.85
N ALA A 355 31.33 -15.18 6.00
CA ALA A 355 31.77 -14.63 7.28
C ALA A 355 33.15 -15.16 7.69
N ASP A 356 33.39 -16.48 7.54
CA ASP A 356 34.70 -17.09 7.78
C ASP A 356 35.77 -16.49 6.86
N TRP A 357 35.46 -16.32 5.58
CA TRP A 357 36.39 -15.70 4.63
C TRP A 357 36.71 -14.25 5.00
N ILE A 358 35.72 -13.47 5.47
CA ILE A 358 35.94 -12.10 5.92
C ILE A 358 36.81 -12.09 7.18
N GLU A 359 36.43 -12.88 8.20
CA GLU A 359 37.09 -12.94 9.51
C GLU A 359 38.55 -13.37 9.42
N GLN A 360 38.86 -14.42 8.62
CA GLN A 360 40.20 -14.97 8.46
C GLN A 360 41.09 -14.12 7.52
N GLY A 361 40.58 -13.00 7.01
CA GLY A 361 41.32 -12.11 6.15
C GLY A 361 42.33 -11.22 6.86
N THR A 362 43.32 -10.78 6.13
CA THR A 362 44.27 -9.77 6.60
C THR A 362 43.62 -8.39 6.80
N SER A 363 42.53 -8.14 6.07
CA SER A 363 41.73 -6.91 6.16
C SER A 363 40.22 -7.30 6.16
N PRO A 364 39.62 -7.58 7.33
CA PRO A 364 38.19 -7.88 7.41
C PRO A 364 37.30 -6.73 6.85
N ARG A 365 37.71 -5.48 7.08
CA ARG A 365 37.02 -4.29 6.56
C ARG A 365 37.04 -4.27 5.03
N GLY A 366 38.20 -4.51 4.41
CA GLY A 366 38.34 -4.57 2.95
C GLY A 366 37.53 -5.69 2.32
N ARG A 367 37.55 -6.88 2.92
CA ARG A 367 36.75 -8.02 2.46
C ARG A 367 35.26 -7.80 2.58
N LEU A 368 34.79 -7.12 3.64
CA LEU A 368 33.39 -6.74 3.75
C LEU A 368 32.97 -5.73 2.68
N ALA A 369 33.83 -4.74 2.37
CA ALA A 369 33.56 -3.77 1.31
C ALA A 369 33.50 -4.46 -0.08
N GLU A 370 34.41 -5.42 -0.34
CA GLU A 370 34.39 -6.25 -1.54
C GLU A 370 33.09 -7.08 -1.64
N TYR A 371 32.70 -7.76 -0.55
CA TYR A 371 31.45 -8.50 -0.49
C TYR A 371 30.22 -7.61 -0.71
N ARG A 372 30.16 -6.45 -0.05
CA ARG A 372 29.07 -5.48 -0.24
C ARG A 372 28.92 -5.08 -1.72
N ASN A 373 30.02 -4.84 -2.41
CA ASN A 373 30.02 -4.47 -3.83
C ASN A 373 29.61 -5.65 -4.76
N ALA A 374 29.81 -6.87 -4.32
CA ALA A 374 29.44 -8.09 -5.06
C ALA A 374 28.02 -8.58 -4.72
N ALA A 375 27.50 -8.24 -3.55
CA ALA A 375 26.36 -8.93 -2.91
C ALA A 375 25.10 -9.00 -3.78
N LEU A 376 24.80 -7.99 -4.59
CA LEU A 376 23.57 -7.94 -5.39
C LEU A 376 23.76 -8.37 -6.85
N ASN A 377 24.99 -8.44 -7.34
CA ASN A 377 25.28 -8.85 -8.70
C ASN A 377 25.60 -10.35 -8.74
N ASP A 378 24.89 -11.10 -9.59
CA ASP A 378 25.01 -12.56 -9.69
C ASP A 378 26.42 -13.02 -10.10
N TYR A 379 27.03 -12.37 -11.08
CA TYR A 379 28.36 -12.70 -11.57
C TYR A 379 29.45 -12.37 -10.54
N LYS A 380 29.39 -11.15 -9.95
CA LYS A 380 30.35 -10.72 -8.94
C LYS A 380 30.27 -11.60 -7.69
N LEU A 381 29.06 -11.91 -7.24
CA LEU A 381 28.84 -12.80 -6.09
C LEU A 381 29.37 -14.22 -6.40
N GLY A 382 29.10 -14.75 -7.58
CA GLY A 382 29.62 -16.06 -7.98
C GLY A 382 31.16 -16.10 -7.95
N THR A 383 31.81 -15.08 -8.47
CA THR A 383 33.28 -14.96 -8.44
C THR A 383 33.80 -14.90 -7.01
N LEU A 384 33.17 -14.09 -6.15
CA LEU A 384 33.54 -13.96 -4.74
C LEU A 384 33.36 -15.27 -3.97
N LEU A 385 32.28 -16.01 -4.20
CA LEU A 385 32.03 -17.30 -3.56
C LEU A 385 33.09 -18.34 -3.94
N ILE A 386 33.51 -18.39 -5.21
CA ILE A 386 34.61 -19.23 -5.67
C ILE A 386 35.91 -18.84 -4.96
N GLN A 387 36.21 -17.56 -4.88
CA GLN A 387 37.41 -17.04 -4.23
C GLN A 387 37.40 -17.39 -2.73
N ALA A 388 36.31 -17.11 -2.03
CA ALA A 388 36.17 -17.40 -0.60
C ALA A 388 36.31 -18.90 -0.30
N TYR A 389 35.59 -19.73 -1.07
CA TYR A 389 35.67 -21.18 -0.93
C TYR A 389 37.09 -21.72 -1.13
N THR A 390 37.73 -21.32 -2.25
CA THR A 390 39.07 -21.76 -2.57
C THR A 390 40.09 -21.34 -1.54
N ARG A 391 40.01 -20.08 -1.05
CA ARG A 391 40.93 -19.57 -0.05
C ARG A 391 40.84 -20.32 1.26
N LEU A 392 39.61 -20.52 1.77
CA LEU A 392 39.41 -21.26 3.01
C LEU A 392 39.87 -22.72 2.92
N GLN A 393 39.70 -23.36 1.75
CA GLN A 393 40.24 -24.69 1.54
C GLN A 393 41.77 -24.73 1.56
N LEU A 394 42.43 -23.79 0.89
CA LEU A 394 43.89 -23.70 0.87
C LEU A 394 44.46 -23.39 2.26
N ASP A 395 43.75 -22.60 3.08
CA ASP A 395 44.16 -22.30 4.44
C ASP A 395 43.82 -23.42 5.45
N GLY A 396 43.25 -24.53 4.99
CA GLY A 396 42.97 -25.71 5.80
C GLY A 396 41.81 -25.50 6.80
N SER A 397 40.82 -24.73 6.43
CA SER A 397 39.62 -24.50 7.27
C SER A 397 39.01 -25.82 7.73
N LYS A 398 38.72 -25.93 9.03
CA LYS A 398 38.06 -27.08 9.63
C LYS A 398 36.54 -26.99 9.60
N THR A 399 36.03 -25.83 9.28
CA THR A 399 34.57 -25.58 9.18
C THR A 399 34.03 -26.24 7.90
N PRO A 400 32.88 -26.92 7.96
CA PRO A 400 32.24 -27.44 6.74
C PRO A 400 31.97 -26.25 5.80
N LEU A 401 32.51 -26.32 4.57
CA LEU A 401 32.36 -25.28 3.58
C LEU A 401 31.07 -25.50 2.78
N ALA A 402 30.29 -24.45 2.58
CA ALA A 402 29.16 -24.49 1.66
C ALA A 402 29.63 -24.71 0.23
N GLY A 403 29.28 -25.87 -0.35
CA GLY A 403 29.66 -26.22 -1.73
C GLY A 403 28.80 -25.49 -2.78
N PRO A 404 29.21 -25.63 -4.07
CA PRO A 404 28.52 -25.00 -5.21
C PRO A 404 27.02 -25.28 -5.31
N GLU A 405 26.55 -26.38 -4.77
CA GLU A 405 25.13 -26.75 -4.77
C GLU A 405 24.27 -25.75 -3.98
N LEU A 406 24.80 -25.21 -2.85
CA LEU A 406 24.10 -24.31 -1.97
C LEU A 406 24.06 -22.86 -2.49
N TRP A 407 25.05 -22.46 -3.27
CA TRP A 407 25.11 -21.08 -3.82
C TRP A 407 24.52 -20.93 -5.22
N LYS A 408 24.31 -22.07 -5.93
CA LYS A 408 23.74 -22.09 -7.27
C LYS A 408 22.42 -21.29 -7.41
N PRO A 409 21.46 -21.31 -6.46
CA PRO A 409 20.28 -20.46 -6.51
C PRO A 409 20.58 -18.96 -6.47
N LEU A 410 21.66 -18.57 -5.77
CA LEU A 410 22.04 -17.17 -5.58
C LEU A 410 22.67 -16.54 -6.85
N ILE A 411 23.33 -17.37 -7.68
CA ILE A 411 24.03 -16.91 -8.90
C ILE A 411 23.25 -17.19 -10.20
N ARG A 412 22.06 -17.80 -10.11
CA ARG A 412 21.20 -17.97 -11.29
C ARG A 412 20.56 -16.65 -11.66
N ARG A 413 20.49 -16.36 -12.96
CA ARG A 413 19.68 -15.28 -13.52
C ARG A 413 18.19 -15.63 -13.41
N GLN A 414 17.63 -15.37 -12.25
CA GLN A 414 16.20 -15.50 -11.99
C GLN A 414 15.69 -14.14 -11.49
N SER A 415 14.50 -13.75 -11.91
CA SER A 415 13.90 -12.42 -11.61
C SER A 415 13.80 -12.07 -10.12
N ARG A 416 14.07 -13.02 -9.21
CA ARG A 416 13.98 -12.81 -7.74
C ARG A 416 15.19 -13.29 -6.95
N ALA A 417 16.26 -13.71 -7.60
CA ALA A 417 17.48 -14.14 -6.89
C ALA A 417 18.15 -13.00 -6.12
N TRP A 418 17.92 -11.74 -6.52
CA TRP A 418 18.43 -10.58 -5.82
C TRP A 418 17.88 -10.46 -4.39
N GLU A 419 16.65 -10.92 -4.12
CA GLU A 419 16.03 -10.91 -2.79
C GLU A 419 16.73 -11.87 -1.83
N GLN A 420 17.07 -13.08 -2.32
CA GLN A 420 17.86 -14.03 -1.54
C GLN A 420 19.29 -13.50 -1.29
N ARG A 421 19.87 -12.82 -2.25
CA ARG A 421 21.18 -12.16 -2.08
C ARG A 421 21.14 -11.04 -1.01
N MET A 422 20.04 -10.29 -0.95
CA MET A 422 19.84 -9.31 0.11
C MET A 422 19.74 -9.94 1.50
N LEU A 423 18.98 -11.04 1.62
CA LEU A 423 18.88 -11.78 2.88
C LEU A 423 20.24 -12.38 3.28
N LEU A 424 20.99 -12.93 2.33
CA LEU A 424 22.34 -13.41 2.57
C LEU A 424 23.26 -12.30 3.11
N PHE A 425 23.19 -11.10 2.53
CA PHE A 425 23.96 -9.95 3.02
C PHE A 425 23.60 -9.59 4.46
N ALA A 426 22.31 -9.59 4.78
CA ALA A 426 21.83 -9.34 6.14
C ALA A 426 22.35 -10.40 7.14
N GLN A 427 22.32 -11.67 6.75
CA GLN A 427 22.77 -12.77 7.61
C GLN A 427 24.29 -12.73 7.84
N VAL A 428 25.07 -12.49 6.81
CA VAL A 428 26.53 -12.30 6.93
C VAL A 428 26.84 -11.17 7.89
N SER A 429 26.16 -10.02 7.75
CA SER A 429 26.35 -8.87 8.62
C SER A 429 26.07 -9.19 10.10
N VAL A 430 25.00 -9.94 10.36
CA VAL A 430 24.66 -10.38 11.72
C VAL A 430 25.72 -11.34 12.28
N LEU A 431 26.17 -12.32 11.49
CA LEU A 431 27.21 -13.28 11.92
C LEU A 431 28.52 -12.58 12.27
N LEU A 432 28.96 -11.64 11.44
CA LEU A 432 30.19 -10.86 11.69
C LEU A 432 30.10 -10.07 13.00
N GLN A 433 28.95 -9.47 13.29
CA GLN A 433 28.71 -8.74 14.52
C GLN A 433 28.68 -9.66 15.74
N GLN A 434 27.98 -10.79 15.65
CA GLN A 434 27.91 -11.79 16.74
C GLN A 434 29.29 -12.35 17.10
N ARG A 435 30.16 -12.50 16.10
CA ARG A 435 31.55 -12.97 16.26
C ARG A 435 32.51 -11.87 16.76
N GLY A 436 32.05 -10.61 16.79
CA GLY A 436 32.89 -9.47 17.20
C GLY A 436 34.02 -9.16 16.23
N VAL A 437 33.84 -9.45 14.93
CA VAL A 437 34.85 -9.17 13.90
C VAL A 437 35.09 -7.66 13.84
N PRO A 438 36.36 -7.19 13.93
CA PRO A 438 36.70 -5.76 14.02
C PRO A 438 36.61 -5.04 12.69
N ILE A 439 35.40 -4.83 12.18
CA ILE A 439 35.13 -4.22 10.88
C ILE A 439 35.32 -2.68 10.93
N GLY A 440 35.15 -2.06 12.09
CA GLY A 440 35.24 -0.60 12.25
C GLY A 440 36.66 -0.02 12.34
N ALA A 441 37.66 -0.87 12.52
CA ALA A 441 39.06 -0.38 12.58
C ALA A 441 39.53 0.05 11.19
N LYS A 442 40.02 1.30 11.09
CA LYS A 442 40.63 1.81 9.84
C LYS A 442 41.93 1.08 9.55
N GLU A 443 42.22 0.90 8.25
CA GLU A 443 43.48 0.32 7.82
C GLU A 443 44.64 1.27 8.10
N ALA A 444 45.80 0.69 8.45
CA ALA A 444 46.99 1.43 8.72
C ALA A 444 47.60 2.07 7.45
N ASP A 445 47.39 1.48 6.28
CA ASP A 445 47.77 2.02 4.99
C ASP A 445 46.72 3.02 4.47
N PRO A 446 47.08 4.31 4.32
CA PRO A 446 46.12 5.32 3.83
C PRO A 446 45.64 5.10 2.39
N GLN A 447 46.40 4.37 1.57
CA GLN A 447 45.99 4.06 0.20
C GLN A 447 44.94 2.96 0.21
N GLN A 448 45.15 1.91 0.98
CA GLN A 448 44.20 0.81 1.17
C GLN A 448 42.87 1.30 1.79
N GLU A 449 42.96 2.20 2.79
CA GLU A 449 41.75 2.78 3.39
C GLU A 449 40.92 3.60 2.38
N ARG A 450 41.57 4.40 1.50
CA ARG A 450 40.89 5.14 0.44
C ARG A 450 40.21 4.23 -0.57
N GLU A 451 40.84 3.10 -0.93
CA GLU A 451 40.24 2.09 -1.83
C GLU A 451 39.01 1.47 -1.19
N ILE A 452 39.05 1.16 0.10
CA ILE A 452 37.92 0.60 0.86
C ILE A 452 36.79 1.63 0.95
N GLU A 453 37.09 2.87 1.27
CA GLU A 453 36.10 3.97 1.31
C GLU A 453 35.43 4.15 -0.07
N ALA A 454 36.22 4.17 -1.16
CA ALA A 454 35.71 4.25 -2.53
C ALA A 454 34.78 3.08 -2.90
N LEU A 455 35.07 1.87 -2.42
CA LEU A 455 34.19 0.71 -2.60
C LEU A 455 32.92 0.83 -1.76
N ALA A 456 33.03 1.37 -0.55
CA ALA A 456 31.89 1.54 0.35
C ALA A 456 30.93 2.67 -0.11
N GLU A 457 31.43 3.70 -0.76
CA GLU A 457 30.62 4.80 -1.31
C GLU A 457 29.89 4.43 -2.60
N ARG A 458 30.28 3.36 -3.30
CA ARG A 458 29.55 2.89 -4.49
C ARG A 458 28.13 2.52 -4.10
N PRO A 459 27.10 3.05 -4.79
CA PRO A 459 25.71 2.66 -4.53
C PRO A 459 25.55 1.15 -4.68
N ALA A 460 25.06 0.47 -3.65
CA ALA A 460 24.81 -0.97 -3.70
C ALA A 460 23.76 -1.35 -4.76
N PHE A 461 22.95 -0.38 -5.17
CA PHE A 461 21.90 -0.48 -6.18
C PHE A 461 22.18 0.38 -7.43
N ALA A 462 23.42 0.83 -7.68
CA ALA A 462 23.76 1.46 -8.95
C ALA A 462 23.61 0.39 -10.02
N GLY A 463 22.48 0.46 -10.71
CA GLY A 463 22.03 -0.57 -11.60
C GLY A 463 22.98 -0.77 -12.79
N ASP A 464 23.52 -1.95 -12.85
CA ASP A 464 23.84 -2.63 -14.09
C ASP A 464 22.83 -3.78 -14.31
N GLY A 465 21.71 -3.82 -13.59
CA GLY A 465 20.78 -4.93 -13.57
C GLY A 465 19.31 -4.63 -13.90
N GLU A 466 18.87 -3.37 -13.82
CA GLU A 466 17.48 -3.06 -14.18
C GLU A 466 17.32 -2.78 -15.69
N ASP A 467 18.34 -2.23 -16.35
CA ASP A 467 18.28 -1.93 -17.79
C ASP A 467 18.58 -3.17 -18.69
N GLU A 468 19.25 -4.19 -18.19
CA GLU A 468 19.51 -5.42 -18.96
C GLU A 468 18.34 -6.43 -18.96
N TYR A 469 17.35 -6.28 -18.05
CA TYR A 469 16.22 -7.22 -17.96
C TYR A 469 15.07 -6.88 -18.90
N ASP A 470 14.90 -5.62 -19.30
CA ASP A 470 13.81 -5.21 -20.20
C ASP A 470 14.05 -5.54 -21.68
N ASP A 471 15.31 -5.71 -22.11
CA ASP A 471 15.62 -6.00 -23.53
C ASP A 471 15.47 -7.50 -23.93
N TYR A 472 15.38 -8.42 -22.97
CA TYR A 472 15.28 -9.86 -23.30
C TYR A 472 13.86 -10.40 -23.39
N GLU A 473 12.84 -9.73 -22.84
CA GLU A 473 11.44 -10.17 -22.95
C GLU A 473 10.74 -9.73 -24.24
N MET A 474 11.30 -8.79 -25.01
CA MET A 474 10.71 -8.31 -26.28
C MET A 474 11.12 -9.10 -27.53
N GLY A 475 11.94 -10.13 -27.40
CA GLY A 475 12.47 -10.93 -28.53
C GLY A 475 11.80 -12.28 -28.76
N GLN A 476 10.76 -12.69 -28.00
CA GLN A 476 10.02 -13.92 -28.22
C GLN A 476 8.51 -13.68 -28.15
N ALA A 477 7.94 -13.10 -29.18
CA ALA A 477 6.53 -13.16 -29.50
C ALA A 477 6.36 -13.45 -31.00
#